data_a0652e8c49f55156b4470f36fbb16c10
#
_entry.id   a0652e8c49f55156b4470f36fbb16c10
#
_cell.length_a   1.000
_cell.length_b   1.000
_cell.length_c   1.000
_cell.angle_alpha   90.00
_cell.angle_beta   90.00
_cell.angle_gamma   90.00
#
_symmetry.space_group_name_H-M   'P 1'
#
loop_
_entity.id
_entity.type
_entity.pdbx_description
1 polymer ?
#
loop_
_entity_poly.entity_id
_entity_poly.type
_entity_poly.pdbx_seq_one_letter_code
_entity_poly.pdbx_strand_id
1 'polypeptide(L)'
;MATATKDVSLNKKVSQFFWRSWAIQASWNYERQMNMGFLYGMVPTLDRLYPDESDPKQLAAKKEAYHRHMAFYNCTPQTSAFILGLSASMEEEYAKDPENFDPDSINAVKTSLMGPLSGIGDSFFQGTIRVIAFGLGVQLAQQGSIMGPILAMLISIVPSVLITRFAAKMGYQGGHEYLSKLQGGDLMEKLMYVCGIVGLMSVGGMIATLIGATTPLQFAEGTVVIQDILDGMMPQMISLGLTGLMYWLIKKNVNTGWLLVIAIVGGIALSAAGILA
;
A
#
# COMPACT_ATOMS: atom_id res chain seq x y z
N MET A 1 -29.60 13.23 -13.86
CA MET A 1 -30.13 13.93 -12.67
C MET A 1 -29.86 13.08 -11.45
N ALA A 2 -28.92 13.46 -10.60
CA ALA A 2 -28.67 12.76 -9.36
C ALA A 2 -29.87 12.95 -8.44
N THR A 3 -30.60 11.88 -8.16
CA THR A 3 -31.62 11.85 -7.10
C THR A 3 -30.96 12.23 -5.78
N ALA A 4 -31.58 13.09 -5.00
CA ALA A 4 -31.09 13.62 -3.72
C ALA A 4 -30.54 12.46 -2.86
N THR A 5 -29.23 12.31 -2.84
CA THR A 5 -28.52 11.37 -1.99
C THR A 5 -28.91 11.70 -0.54
N LYS A 6 -29.46 10.75 0.21
CA LYS A 6 -29.65 10.88 1.64
C LYS A 6 -28.32 11.30 2.26
N ASP A 7 -28.26 12.53 2.73
CA ASP A 7 -27.03 13.08 3.31
C ASP A 7 -26.67 12.25 4.56
N VAL A 8 -25.61 11.48 4.44
CA VAL A 8 -25.12 10.61 5.51
C VAL A 8 -23.99 11.32 6.22
N SER A 9 -24.10 11.46 7.53
CA SER A 9 -23.08 12.14 8.33
C SER A 9 -21.67 11.56 8.06
N LEU A 10 -20.66 12.43 8.09
CA LEU A 10 -19.25 12.07 7.89
C LEU A 10 -18.84 10.89 8.80
N ASN A 11 -19.24 10.93 10.07
CA ASN A 11 -18.90 9.87 11.03
C ASN A 11 -19.45 8.49 10.60
N LYS A 12 -20.62 8.45 9.99
CA LYS A 12 -21.21 7.20 9.49
C LYS A 12 -20.46 6.68 8.25
N LYS A 13 -20.06 7.56 7.33
CA LYS A 13 -19.24 7.21 6.17
C LYS A 13 -17.88 6.68 6.61
N VAL A 14 -17.18 7.39 7.47
CA VAL A 14 -15.88 6.97 8.05
C VAL A 14 -15.99 5.64 8.79
N SER A 15 -17.07 5.43 9.56
CA SER A 15 -17.32 4.15 10.23
C SER A 15 -17.53 3.01 9.25
N GLN A 16 -18.20 3.23 8.12
CA GLN A 16 -18.36 2.23 7.06
C GLN A 16 -17.02 1.84 6.45
N PHE A 17 -16.18 2.81 6.07
CA PHE A 17 -14.83 2.53 5.53
C PHE A 17 -13.97 1.80 6.56
N PHE A 18 -13.98 2.26 7.80
CA PHE A 18 -13.24 1.64 8.89
C PHE A 18 -13.61 0.16 9.07
N TRP A 19 -14.88 -0.17 9.28
CA TRP A 19 -15.28 -1.57 9.52
C TRP A 19 -15.12 -2.47 8.31
N ARG A 20 -15.38 -1.95 7.11
CA ARG A 20 -15.27 -2.74 5.89
C ARG A 20 -13.82 -2.95 5.43
N SER A 21 -12.91 -2.04 5.75
CA SER A 21 -11.49 -2.22 5.46
C SER A 21 -10.86 -3.42 6.20
N TRP A 22 -11.42 -3.85 7.33
CA TRP A 22 -10.96 -5.07 8.01
C TRP A 22 -11.20 -6.35 7.20
N ALA A 23 -12.16 -6.33 6.30
CA ALA A 23 -12.44 -7.45 5.39
C ALA A 23 -11.68 -7.37 4.05
N ILE A 24 -10.76 -6.41 3.89
CA ILE A 24 -10.13 -6.14 2.60
C ILE A 24 -9.35 -7.33 2.04
N GLN A 25 -8.81 -8.17 2.90
CA GLN A 25 -8.08 -9.40 2.54
C GLN A 25 -8.95 -10.66 2.51
N ALA A 26 -10.24 -10.59 2.88
CA ALA A 26 -11.10 -11.77 3.05
C ALA A 26 -11.30 -12.58 1.75
N SER A 27 -11.14 -11.94 0.60
CA SER A 27 -11.30 -12.55 -0.73
C SER A 27 -10.06 -12.33 -1.60
N TRP A 28 -8.87 -12.44 -1.01
CA TRP A 28 -7.60 -12.29 -1.72
C TRP A 28 -7.45 -13.37 -2.82
N ASN A 29 -6.97 -12.95 -3.98
CA ASN A 29 -6.73 -13.82 -5.13
C ASN A 29 -5.44 -13.45 -5.87
N TYR A 30 -4.85 -14.38 -6.62
CA TYR A 30 -3.59 -14.16 -7.33
C TYR A 30 -3.69 -13.15 -8.47
N GLU A 31 -4.85 -13.05 -9.13
CA GLU A 31 -5.00 -12.26 -10.35
C GLU A 31 -5.13 -10.77 -10.04
N ARG A 32 -5.96 -10.40 -9.06
CA ARG A 32 -6.33 -9.01 -8.76
C ARG A 32 -6.17 -8.65 -7.28
N GLN A 33 -5.55 -9.51 -6.51
CA GLN A 33 -5.19 -9.36 -5.11
C GLN A 33 -6.42 -9.07 -4.21
N MET A 34 -6.54 -7.87 -3.67
CA MET A 34 -7.58 -7.46 -2.71
C MET A 34 -8.75 -6.70 -3.37
N ASN A 35 -8.91 -6.80 -4.68
CA ASN A 35 -9.90 -6.03 -5.43
C ASN A 35 -11.34 -6.20 -4.94
N MET A 36 -11.75 -7.43 -4.63
CA MET A 36 -13.11 -7.71 -4.13
C MET A 36 -13.33 -7.11 -2.73
N GLY A 37 -12.32 -7.15 -1.86
CA GLY A 37 -12.37 -6.50 -0.56
C GLY A 37 -12.45 -4.98 -0.67
N PHE A 38 -11.75 -4.40 -1.65
CA PHE A 38 -11.86 -2.98 -1.94
C PHE A 38 -13.27 -2.61 -2.45
N LEU A 39 -13.81 -3.36 -3.41
CA LEU A 39 -15.18 -3.16 -3.88
C LEU A 39 -16.18 -3.30 -2.72
N TYR A 40 -16.02 -4.32 -1.86
CA TYR A 40 -16.86 -4.49 -0.67
C TYR A 40 -16.86 -3.24 0.22
N GLY A 41 -15.71 -2.59 0.37
CA GLY A 41 -15.58 -1.29 1.05
C GLY A 41 -16.36 -0.17 0.39
N MET A 42 -16.40 -0.15 -0.95
CA MET A 42 -17.05 0.89 -1.76
C MET A 42 -18.59 0.70 -1.88
N VAL A 43 -19.10 -0.52 -1.80
CA VAL A 43 -20.53 -0.86 -2.00
C VAL A 43 -21.49 0.13 -1.31
N PRO A 44 -21.36 0.48 -0.02
CA PRO A 44 -22.32 1.39 0.61
C PRO A 44 -22.33 2.80 0.02
N THR A 45 -21.23 3.24 -0.56
CA THR A 45 -21.16 4.53 -1.27
C THR A 45 -21.85 4.43 -2.62
N LEU A 46 -21.53 3.40 -3.40
CA LEU A 46 -22.09 3.18 -4.71
C LEU A 46 -23.61 2.95 -4.68
N ASP A 47 -24.10 2.18 -3.69
CA ASP A 47 -25.55 1.98 -3.49
C ASP A 47 -26.29 3.25 -3.12
N ARG A 48 -25.62 4.21 -2.46
CA ARG A 48 -26.22 5.53 -2.18
C ARG A 48 -26.20 6.43 -3.39
N LEU A 49 -25.17 6.36 -4.23
CA LEU A 49 -25.05 7.19 -5.43
C LEU A 49 -26.04 6.74 -6.52
N TYR A 50 -26.28 5.43 -6.62
CA TYR A 50 -27.14 4.84 -7.64
C TYR A 50 -28.21 3.95 -6.99
N PRO A 51 -29.21 4.56 -6.31
CA PRO A 51 -30.18 3.82 -5.50
C PRO A 51 -31.30 3.15 -6.31
N ASP A 52 -31.59 3.65 -7.51
CA ASP A 52 -32.70 3.14 -8.34
C ASP A 52 -32.18 2.17 -9.42
N GLU A 53 -32.25 0.88 -9.11
CA GLU A 53 -31.86 -0.19 -10.04
C GLU A 53 -32.93 -0.44 -11.14
N SER A 54 -34.11 0.16 -11.03
CA SER A 54 -35.14 0.08 -12.07
C SER A 54 -34.91 1.11 -13.20
N ASP A 55 -34.13 2.16 -12.93
CA ASP A 55 -33.66 3.11 -13.94
C ASP A 55 -32.45 2.53 -14.72
N PRO A 56 -32.59 2.23 -16.02
CA PRO A 56 -31.49 1.66 -16.81
C PRO A 56 -30.21 2.51 -16.81
N LYS A 57 -30.33 3.84 -16.68
CA LYS A 57 -29.16 4.73 -16.65
C LYS A 57 -28.42 4.63 -15.32
N GLN A 58 -29.14 4.62 -14.20
CA GLN A 58 -28.53 4.43 -12.89
C GLN A 58 -27.90 3.04 -12.74
N LEU A 59 -28.59 2.01 -13.25
CA LEU A 59 -28.07 0.65 -13.24
C LEU A 59 -26.79 0.53 -14.08
N ALA A 60 -26.71 1.17 -15.24
CA ALA A 60 -25.53 1.19 -16.08
C ALA A 60 -24.36 1.88 -15.37
N ALA A 61 -24.58 3.08 -14.82
CA ALA A 61 -23.56 3.83 -14.07
C ALA A 61 -23.07 3.05 -12.83
N LYS A 62 -23.99 2.38 -12.11
CA LYS A 62 -23.64 1.50 -10.98
C LYS A 62 -22.74 0.36 -11.42
N LYS A 63 -23.07 -0.32 -12.52
CA LYS A 63 -22.25 -1.42 -13.07
C LYS A 63 -20.86 -0.95 -13.49
N GLU A 64 -20.74 0.21 -14.11
CA GLU A 64 -19.45 0.79 -14.47
C GLU A 64 -18.61 1.11 -13.23
N ALA A 65 -19.20 1.72 -12.21
CA ALA A 65 -18.53 2.00 -10.95
C ALA A 65 -18.04 0.70 -10.25
N TYR A 66 -18.88 -0.33 -10.23
CA TYR A 66 -18.49 -1.65 -9.69
C TYR A 66 -17.34 -2.24 -10.49
N HIS A 67 -17.39 -2.19 -11.83
CA HIS A 67 -16.32 -2.69 -12.69
C HIS A 67 -15.00 -1.93 -12.47
N ARG A 68 -15.05 -0.61 -12.35
CA ARG A 68 -13.88 0.25 -12.05
C ARG A 68 -13.20 -0.16 -10.74
N HIS A 69 -13.99 -0.48 -9.70
CA HIS A 69 -13.43 -0.89 -8.41
C HIS A 69 -13.05 -2.38 -8.33
N MET A 70 -13.38 -3.18 -9.33
CA MET A 70 -12.89 -4.55 -9.49
C MET A 70 -11.51 -4.63 -10.15
N ALA A 71 -10.91 -3.52 -10.56
CA ALA A 71 -9.53 -3.46 -11.03
C ALA A 71 -8.55 -3.92 -9.94
N PHE A 72 -7.34 -4.31 -10.34
CA PHE A 72 -6.27 -4.72 -9.44
C PHE A 72 -6.12 -3.76 -8.26
N TYR A 73 -6.01 -4.33 -7.07
CA TYR A 73 -5.77 -3.58 -5.83
C TYR A 73 -4.95 -4.40 -4.84
N ASN A 74 -3.87 -3.81 -4.36
CA ASN A 74 -3.06 -4.38 -3.28
C ASN A 74 -2.45 -3.27 -2.44
N CYS A 75 -2.73 -3.24 -1.15
CA CYS A 75 -2.19 -2.25 -0.22
C CYS A 75 -2.22 -2.80 1.21
N THR A 76 -1.39 -2.26 2.10
CA THR A 76 -1.46 -2.59 3.51
C THR A 76 -2.87 -2.33 4.05
N PRO A 77 -3.51 -3.29 4.76
CA PRO A 77 -4.91 -3.15 5.20
C PRO A 77 -5.21 -1.87 5.96
N GLN A 78 -4.32 -1.44 6.86
CA GLN A 78 -4.49 -0.27 7.69
C GLN A 78 -4.53 1.04 6.88
N THR A 79 -3.71 1.14 5.84
CA THR A 79 -3.64 2.30 4.95
C THR A 79 -4.69 2.26 3.84
N SER A 80 -5.23 1.08 3.52
CA SER A 80 -6.29 0.90 2.52
C SER A 80 -7.54 1.72 2.82
N ALA A 81 -7.84 1.97 4.10
CA ALA A 81 -8.98 2.79 4.50
C ALA A 81 -8.88 4.24 3.99
N PHE A 82 -7.65 4.77 3.82
CA PHE A 82 -7.41 6.08 3.20
C PHE A 82 -7.84 6.07 1.73
N ILE A 83 -7.41 5.07 0.97
CA ILE A 83 -7.73 4.97 -0.47
C ILE A 83 -9.24 4.73 -0.66
N LEU A 84 -9.88 3.95 0.22
CA LEU A 84 -11.35 3.77 0.21
C LEU A 84 -12.07 5.11 0.41
N GLY A 85 -11.68 5.89 1.41
CA GLY A 85 -12.28 7.20 1.67
C GLY A 85 -12.08 8.16 0.52
N LEU A 86 -10.88 8.23 -0.05
CA LEU A 86 -10.54 9.08 -1.17
C LEU A 86 -11.32 8.67 -2.43
N SER A 87 -11.33 7.39 -2.78
CA SER A 87 -12.10 6.89 -3.94
C SER A 87 -13.61 7.16 -3.79
N ALA A 88 -14.14 7.03 -2.57
CA ALA A 88 -15.55 7.32 -2.29
C ALA A 88 -15.89 8.79 -2.51
N SER A 89 -15.02 9.72 -2.09
CA SER A 89 -15.23 11.15 -2.34
C SER A 89 -15.14 11.51 -3.82
N MET A 90 -14.24 10.84 -4.58
CA MET A 90 -14.14 11.01 -6.03
C MET A 90 -15.37 10.48 -6.76
N GLU A 91 -15.91 9.33 -6.36
CA GLU A 91 -17.18 8.81 -6.91
C GLU A 91 -18.38 9.73 -6.62
N GLU A 92 -18.42 10.31 -5.41
CA GLU A 92 -19.46 11.28 -5.06
C GLU A 92 -19.36 12.56 -5.91
N GLU A 93 -18.16 13.00 -6.27
CA GLU A 93 -17.96 14.17 -7.14
C GLU A 93 -18.29 13.83 -8.60
N TYR A 94 -17.82 12.68 -9.10
CA TYR A 94 -18.21 12.20 -10.43
C TYR A 94 -19.72 12.10 -10.60
N ALA A 95 -20.43 11.57 -9.60
CA ALA A 95 -21.89 11.46 -9.66
C ALA A 95 -22.61 12.82 -9.68
N LYS A 96 -21.99 13.90 -9.18
CA LYS A 96 -22.56 15.27 -9.24
C LYS A 96 -22.38 15.91 -10.61
N ASP A 97 -21.21 15.73 -11.22
CA ASP A 97 -20.83 16.36 -12.49
C ASP A 97 -20.10 15.36 -13.40
N PRO A 98 -20.84 14.40 -14.02
CA PRO A 98 -20.24 13.38 -14.88
C PRO A 98 -19.63 13.92 -16.18
N GLU A 99 -20.04 15.12 -16.61
CA GLU A 99 -19.57 15.71 -17.88
C GLU A 99 -18.18 16.34 -17.75
N ASN A 100 -17.85 16.85 -16.55
CA ASN A 100 -16.59 17.54 -16.31
C ASN A 100 -15.60 16.73 -15.47
N PHE A 101 -15.96 15.53 -15.01
CA PHE A 101 -15.10 14.66 -14.21
C PHE A 101 -14.73 13.40 -14.99
N ASP A 102 -13.43 13.18 -15.17
CA ASP A 102 -12.91 11.95 -15.78
C ASP A 102 -12.94 10.77 -14.78
N PRO A 103 -13.79 9.74 -15.00
CA PRO A 103 -13.89 8.59 -14.10
C PRO A 103 -12.62 7.74 -14.06
N ASP A 104 -11.77 7.77 -15.09
CA ASP A 104 -10.51 7.03 -15.13
C ASP A 104 -9.50 7.60 -14.13
N SER A 105 -9.62 8.87 -13.79
CA SER A 105 -8.81 9.51 -12.74
C SER A 105 -8.96 8.82 -11.38
N ILE A 106 -10.13 8.25 -11.07
CA ILE A 106 -10.38 7.52 -9.80
C ILE A 106 -9.45 6.30 -9.72
N ASN A 107 -9.35 5.54 -10.82
CA ASN A 107 -8.48 4.37 -10.83
C ASN A 107 -7.00 4.75 -10.91
N ALA A 108 -6.66 5.83 -11.60
CA ALA A 108 -5.30 6.36 -11.66
C ALA A 108 -4.79 6.77 -10.26
N VAL A 109 -5.59 7.52 -9.50
CA VAL A 109 -5.26 7.90 -8.11
C VAL A 109 -5.16 6.68 -7.20
N LYS A 110 -6.12 5.77 -7.26
CA LYS A 110 -6.09 4.51 -6.51
C LYS A 110 -4.79 3.75 -6.76
N THR A 111 -4.39 3.62 -8.03
CA THR A 111 -3.19 2.88 -8.43
C THR A 111 -1.91 3.58 -8.00
N SER A 112 -1.83 4.90 -8.14
CA SER A 112 -0.64 5.68 -7.75
C SER A 112 -0.36 5.66 -6.26
N LEU A 113 -1.40 5.55 -5.44
CA LEU A 113 -1.29 5.52 -3.97
C LEU A 113 -1.00 4.13 -3.40
N MET A 114 -1.32 3.05 -4.12
CA MET A 114 -1.12 1.68 -3.64
C MET A 114 0.32 1.41 -3.20
N GLY A 115 1.29 1.68 -4.06
CA GLY A 115 2.71 1.43 -3.80
C GLY A 115 3.24 2.20 -2.59
N PRO A 116 3.16 3.54 -2.58
CA PRO A 116 3.61 4.35 -1.46
C PRO A 116 2.98 3.96 -0.12
N LEU A 117 1.66 3.83 -0.07
CA LEU A 117 0.96 3.50 1.16
C LEU A 117 1.18 2.05 1.61
N SER A 118 1.42 1.13 0.66
CA SER A 118 1.83 -0.23 1.00
C SER A 118 3.24 -0.24 1.60
N GLY A 119 4.20 0.43 0.96
CA GLY A 119 5.59 0.49 1.45
C GLY A 119 5.69 1.08 2.86
N ILE A 120 5.02 2.22 3.11
CA ILE A 120 4.96 2.84 4.44
C ILE A 120 4.25 1.92 5.43
N GLY A 121 3.09 1.40 5.04
CA GLY A 121 2.25 0.57 5.91
C GLY A 121 2.94 -0.73 6.30
N ASP A 122 3.54 -1.44 5.35
CA ASP A 122 4.23 -2.71 5.61
C ASP A 122 5.47 -2.50 6.49
N SER A 123 6.28 -1.48 6.20
CA SER A 123 7.44 -1.16 7.04
C SER A 123 7.04 -0.81 8.48
N PHE A 124 5.98 -0.04 8.65
CA PHE A 124 5.52 0.39 9.97
C PHE A 124 4.80 -0.73 10.73
N PHE A 125 3.76 -1.35 10.13
CA PHE A 125 2.94 -2.34 10.83
C PHE A 125 3.60 -3.71 10.89
N GLN A 126 4.17 -4.19 9.77
CA GLN A 126 4.76 -5.53 9.70
C GLN A 126 6.22 -5.53 10.15
N GLY A 127 7.01 -4.55 9.68
CA GLY A 127 8.44 -4.47 9.96
C GLY A 127 8.76 -3.92 11.35
N THR A 128 7.96 -3.02 11.90
CA THR A 128 8.28 -2.34 13.17
C THR A 128 7.34 -2.77 14.29
N ILE A 129 6.06 -2.44 14.21
CA ILE A 129 5.11 -2.68 15.32
C ILE A 129 5.01 -4.15 15.65
N ARG A 130 4.86 -5.01 14.63
CA ARG A 130 4.73 -6.45 14.83
C ARG A 130 5.98 -7.05 15.45
N VAL A 131 7.16 -6.67 14.98
CA VAL A 131 8.44 -7.18 15.52
C VAL A 131 8.59 -6.81 17.00
N ILE A 132 8.34 -5.54 17.35
CA ILE A 132 8.40 -5.08 18.74
C ILE A 132 7.35 -5.81 19.60
N ALA A 133 6.11 -5.87 19.13
CA ALA A 133 5.01 -6.49 19.87
C ALA A 133 5.27 -7.96 20.18
N PHE A 134 5.68 -8.74 19.18
CA PHE A 134 5.96 -10.16 19.37
C PHE A 134 7.28 -10.40 20.12
N GLY A 135 8.31 -9.58 19.88
CA GLY A 135 9.57 -9.67 20.64
C GLY A 135 9.35 -9.52 22.15
N LEU A 136 8.64 -8.47 22.56
CA LEU A 136 8.29 -8.26 23.97
C LEU A 136 7.33 -9.33 24.50
N GLY A 137 6.32 -9.68 23.68
CA GLY A 137 5.34 -10.69 24.06
C GLY A 137 5.95 -12.06 24.33
N VAL A 138 6.84 -12.53 23.45
CA VAL A 138 7.54 -13.82 23.58
C VAL A 138 8.45 -13.80 24.81
N GLN A 139 9.21 -12.73 25.02
CA GLN A 139 10.11 -12.61 26.18
C GLN A 139 9.35 -12.74 27.50
N LEU A 140 8.20 -12.08 27.66
CA LEU A 140 7.38 -12.19 28.85
C LEU A 140 6.70 -13.57 28.98
N ALA A 141 6.27 -14.15 27.86
CA ALA A 141 5.65 -15.48 27.87
C ALA A 141 6.64 -16.58 28.27
N GLN A 142 7.92 -16.48 27.86
CA GLN A 142 8.99 -17.39 28.28
C GLN A 142 9.28 -17.34 29.80
N GLN A 143 8.97 -16.21 30.45
CA GLN A 143 9.02 -16.04 31.89
C GLN A 143 7.75 -16.56 32.59
N GLY A 144 6.84 -17.22 31.86
CA GLY A 144 5.57 -17.74 32.39
C GLY A 144 4.50 -16.66 32.60
N SER A 145 4.69 -15.44 32.11
CA SER A 145 3.75 -14.35 32.31
C SER A 145 2.68 -14.32 31.23
N ILE A 146 1.40 -14.37 31.61
CA ILE A 146 0.25 -14.20 30.73
C ILE A 146 0.17 -12.77 30.13
N MET A 147 0.88 -11.84 30.72
CA MET A 147 0.96 -10.47 30.21
C MET A 147 1.65 -10.38 28.83
N GLY A 148 2.47 -11.38 28.47
CA GLY A 148 3.16 -11.44 27.19
C GLY A 148 2.20 -11.36 25.98
N PRO A 149 1.30 -12.33 25.81
CA PRO A 149 0.28 -12.30 24.75
C PRO A 149 -0.61 -11.07 24.79
N ILE A 150 -1.03 -10.62 25.99
CA ILE A 150 -1.88 -9.43 26.14
C ILE A 150 -1.17 -8.18 25.63
N LEU A 151 0.08 -7.98 26.01
CA LEU A 151 0.87 -6.82 25.60
C LEU A 151 1.14 -6.85 24.07
N ALA A 152 1.47 -8.02 23.52
CA ALA A 152 1.66 -8.19 22.08
C ALA A 152 0.40 -7.82 21.29
N MET A 153 -0.78 -8.26 21.76
CA MET A 153 -2.06 -7.89 21.16
C MET A 153 -2.33 -6.38 21.25
N LEU A 154 -2.14 -5.77 22.41
CA LEU A 154 -2.38 -4.33 22.59
C LEU A 154 -1.46 -3.49 21.70
N ILE A 155 -0.16 -3.78 21.68
CA ILE A 155 0.81 -3.06 20.84
C ILE A 155 0.49 -3.21 19.35
N SER A 156 -0.01 -4.37 18.91
CA SER A 156 -0.35 -4.61 17.50
C SER A 156 -1.70 -4.01 17.10
N ILE A 157 -2.73 -4.16 17.94
CA ILE A 157 -4.12 -3.82 17.59
C ILE A 157 -4.39 -2.33 17.75
N VAL A 158 -3.95 -1.72 18.87
CA VAL A 158 -4.32 -0.33 19.17
C VAL A 158 -3.82 0.65 18.09
N PRO A 159 -2.55 0.64 17.66
CA PRO A 159 -2.11 1.50 16.57
C PRO A 159 -2.83 1.20 15.25
N SER A 160 -3.07 -0.08 14.95
CA SER A 160 -3.80 -0.49 13.73
C SER A 160 -5.21 0.09 13.69
N VAL A 161 -5.96 0.00 14.79
CA VAL A 161 -7.33 0.54 14.91
C VAL A 161 -7.33 2.05 14.76
N LEU A 162 -6.46 2.76 15.48
CA LEU A 162 -6.39 4.21 15.48
C LEU A 162 -6.01 4.75 14.10
N ILE A 163 -4.97 4.18 13.49
CA ILE A 163 -4.48 4.63 12.18
C ILE A 163 -5.49 4.32 11.08
N THR A 164 -6.12 3.14 11.07
CA THR A 164 -7.16 2.79 10.09
C THR A 164 -8.34 3.77 10.16
N ARG A 165 -8.80 4.13 11.37
CA ARG A 165 -9.90 5.09 11.53
C ARG A 165 -9.51 6.49 11.10
N PHE A 166 -8.30 6.92 11.45
CA PHE A 166 -7.75 8.21 11.05
C PHE A 166 -7.55 8.29 9.53
N ALA A 167 -6.99 7.24 8.93
CA ALA A 167 -6.79 7.12 7.50
C ALA A 167 -8.12 7.19 6.72
N ALA A 168 -9.16 6.49 7.16
CA ALA A 168 -10.50 6.56 6.57
C ALA A 168 -11.06 7.99 6.56
N LYS A 169 -10.90 8.70 7.68
CA LYS A 169 -11.36 10.09 7.82
C LYS A 169 -10.56 11.03 6.90
N MET A 170 -9.25 10.95 6.96
CA MET A 170 -8.37 11.80 6.13
C MET A 170 -8.56 11.56 4.64
N GLY A 171 -8.68 10.31 4.22
CA GLY A 171 -8.91 9.97 2.80
C GLY A 171 -10.20 10.59 2.29
N TYR A 172 -11.30 10.46 3.03
CA TYR A 172 -12.59 11.00 2.61
C TYR A 172 -12.63 12.55 2.65
N GLN A 173 -12.16 13.17 3.73
CA GLN A 173 -12.13 14.64 3.85
C GLN A 173 -11.13 15.27 2.89
N GLY A 174 -9.92 14.68 2.79
CA GLY A 174 -8.90 15.13 1.86
C GLY A 174 -9.35 15.06 0.41
N GLY A 175 -10.12 14.02 0.04
CA GLY A 175 -10.72 13.91 -1.28
C GLY A 175 -11.67 15.08 -1.58
N HIS A 176 -12.62 15.38 -0.70
CA HIS A 176 -13.55 16.51 -0.89
C HIS A 176 -12.87 17.87 -0.93
N GLU A 177 -11.97 18.14 0.01
CA GLU A 177 -11.25 19.42 0.07
C GLU A 177 -10.30 19.60 -1.11
N TYR A 178 -9.74 18.51 -1.56
CA TYR A 178 -8.80 18.45 -2.67
C TYR A 178 -9.51 18.59 -4.02
N LEU A 179 -10.63 17.89 -4.21
CA LEU A 179 -11.41 17.92 -5.45
C LEU A 179 -12.06 19.29 -5.68
N SER A 180 -12.48 20.00 -4.63
CA SER A 180 -12.96 21.38 -4.75
C SER A 180 -11.89 22.36 -5.26
N LYS A 181 -10.60 22.00 -5.12
CA LYS A 181 -9.44 22.75 -5.64
C LYS A 181 -8.95 22.23 -7.00
N LEU A 182 -9.42 21.03 -7.44
CA LEU A 182 -8.99 20.35 -8.68
C LEU A 182 -9.56 20.94 -9.96
N GLN A 183 -10.51 21.85 -9.91
CA GLN A 183 -11.04 22.54 -11.11
C GLN A 183 -9.97 23.34 -11.90
N GLY A 184 -8.68 23.22 -11.51
CA GLY A 184 -7.51 23.84 -12.11
C GLY A 184 -6.40 22.87 -12.55
N GLY A 185 -6.68 21.67 -13.06
CA GLY A 185 -5.76 20.78 -13.84
C GLY A 185 -4.38 20.36 -13.23
N ASP A 186 -3.67 21.29 -12.62
CA ASP A 186 -2.28 21.15 -12.16
C ASP A 186 -2.08 20.31 -10.87
N LEU A 187 -3.14 20.11 -10.11
CA LEU A 187 -3.03 19.59 -8.76
C LEU A 187 -2.99 18.06 -8.72
N MET A 188 -3.63 17.38 -9.69
CA MET A 188 -3.56 15.92 -9.85
C MET A 188 -2.15 15.49 -10.24
N GLU A 189 -1.52 16.21 -11.17
CA GLU A 189 -0.15 15.95 -11.59
C GLU A 189 0.82 16.12 -10.41
N LYS A 190 0.64 17.17 -9.60
CA LYS A 190 1.43 17.41 -8.37
C LYS A 190 1.21 16.30 -7.34
N LEU A 191 -0.01 15.81 -7.15
CA LEU A 191 -0.28 14.69 -6.24
C LEU A 191 0.44 13.43 -6.70
N MET A 192 0.28 13.06 -7.97
CA MET A 192 0.96 11.89 -8.52
C MET A 192 2.48 12.00 -8.42
N TYR A 193 3.02 13.20 -8.65
CA TYR A 193 4.45 13.47 -8.49
C TYR A 193 4.92 13.29 -7.04
N VAL A 194 4.22 13.88 -6.07
CA VAL A 194 4.53 13.74 -4.63
C VAL A 194 4.39 12.28 -4.17
N CYS A 195 3.32 11.59 -4.57
CA CYS A 195 3.13 10.17 -4.29
C CYS A 195 4.24 9.31 -4.90
N GLY A 196 4.69 9.65 -6.11
CA GLY A 196 5.83 9.00 -6.76
C GLY A 196 7.14 9.15 -5.97
N ILE A 197 7.44 10.36 -5.48
CA ILE A 197 8.61 10.63 -4.63
C ILE A 197 8.52 9.81 -3.34
N VAL A 198 7.40 9.86 -2.61
CA VAL A 198 7.20 9.11 -1.37
C VAL A 198 7.31 7.60 -1.62
N GLY A 199 6.78 7.12 -2.76
CA GLY A 199 6.92 5.73 -3.17
C GLY A 199 8.37 5.32 -3.38
N LEU A 200 9.14 6.11 -4.12
CA LEU A 200 10.56 5.85 -4.35
C LEU A 200 11.37 5.91 -3.05
N MET A 201 11.09 6.86 -2.16
CA MET A 201 11.73 6.92 -0.84
C MET A 201 11.40 5.67 0.00
N SER A 202 10.15 5.21 -0.01
CA SER A 202 9.73 3.98 0.69
C SER A 202 10.42 2.74 0.13
N VAL A 203 10.50 2.61 -1.20
CA VAL A 203 11.24 1.52 -1.85
C VAL A 203 12.71 1.55 -1.49
N GLY A 204 13.35 2.73 -1.52
CA GLY A 204 14.74 2.90 -1.08
C GLY A 204 14.96 2.47 0.37
N GLY A 205 14.07 2.88 1.27
CA GLY A 205 14.08 2.46 2.67
C GLY A 205 13.93 0.94 2.85
N MET A 206 13.03 0.31 2.07
CA MET A 206 12.87 -1.16 2.09
C MET A 206 14.12 -1.88 1.55
N ILE A 207 14.75 -1.40 0.49
CA ILE A 207 16.00 -1.96 -0.02
C ILE A 207 17.06 -1.94 1.09
N ALA A 208 17.21 -0.81 1.77
CA ALA A 208 18.19 -0.64 2.83
C ALA A 208 17.93 -1.51 4.08
N THR A 209 16.67 -1.84 4.35
CA THR A 209 16.31 -2.59 5.57
C THR A 209 16.09 -4.08 5.35
N LEU A 210 15.64 -4.50 4.16
CA LEU A 210 15.28 -5.89 3.87
C LEU A 210 16.37 -6.64 3.11
N ILE A 211 17.23 -5.94 2.36
CA ILE A 211 18.32 -6.57 1.61
C ILE A 211 19.62 -6.33 2.37
N GLY A 212 20.00 -7.28 3.21
CA GLY A 212 21.23 -7.22 4.04
C GLY A 212 22.48 -7.78 3.32
N ALA A 213 22.61 -7.58 2.00
CA ALA A 213 23.75 -8.12 1.26
C ALA A 213 25.05 -7.35 1.57
N THR A 214 26.05 -8.06 1.99
CA THR A 214 27.39 -7.54 2.31
C THR A 214 28.46 -8.32 1.55
N THR A 215 29.70 -7.82 1.52
CA THR A 215 30.83 -8.56 0.95
C THR A 215 31.88 -8.82 2.01
N PRO A 216 32.33 -10.09 2.15
CA PRO A 216 33.43 -10.44 3.04
C PRO A 216 34.82 -10.22 2.45
N LEU A 217 34.91 -9.67 1.22
CA LEU A 217 36.16 -9.48 0.52
C LEU A 217 37.10 -8.53 1.27
N GLN A 218 38.31 -9.00 1.53
CA GLN A 218 39.37 -8.24 2.20
C GLN A 218 40.67 -8.39 1.41
N PHE A 219 41.47 -7.31 1.37
CA PHE A 219 42.79 -7.29 0.75
C PHE A 219 43.86 -6.88 1.76
N ALA A 220 45.12 -7.13 1.42
CA ALA A 220 46.28 -6.79 2.24
C ALA A 220 46.20 -7.34 3.69
N GLU A 221 46.00 -8.66 3.83
CA GLU A 221 45.92 -9.36 5.10
C GLU A 221 44.86 -8.80 6.06
N GLY A 222 43.71 -8.35 5.51
CA GLY A 222 42.61 -7.82 6.32
C GLY A 222 42.66 -6.32 6.62
N THR A 223 43.69 -5.63 6.14
CA THR A 223 43.84 -4.16 6.38
C THR A 223 42.84 -3.34 5.57
N VAL A 224 42.36 -3.87 4.42
CA VAL A 224 41.40 -3.21 3.52
C VAL A 224 40.15 -4.05 3.42
N VAL A 225 39.08 -3.62 4.06
CA VAL A 225 37.75 -4.25 4.02
C VAL A 225 36.94 -3.54 2.92
N ILE A 226 36.56 -4.26 1.88
CA ILE A 226 35.80 -3.69 0.73
C ILE A 226 34.47 -3.12 1.18
N GLN A 227 33.80 -3.81 2.13
CA GLN A 227 32.50 -3.34 2.64
C GLN A 227 32.61 -1.94 3.25
N ASP A 228 33.65 -1.67 4.05
CA ASP A 228 33.83 -0.37 4.71
C ASP A 228 34.07 0.76 3.69
N ILE A 229 34.76 0.45 2.60
CA ILE A 229 34.96 1.40 1.50
C ILE A 229 33.64 1.70 0.82
N LEU A 230 32.86 0.67 0.50
CA LEU A 230 31.57 0.84 -0.18
C LEU A 230 30.58 1.61 0.70
N ASP A 231 30.50 1.28 2.00
CA ASP A 231 29.63 1.94 2.96
C ASP A 231 30.07 3.39 3.25
N GLY A 232 31.36 3.67 3.15
CA GLY A 232 31.90 5.03 3.22
C GLY A 232 31.54 5.90 2.02
N MET A 233 31.34 5.30 0.83
CA MET A 233 30.89 6.01 -0.39
C MET A 233 29.37 6.16 -0.40
N MET A 234 28.65 5.06 -0.21
CA MET A 234 27.20 5.00 -0.15
C MET A 234 26.76 3.77 0.63
N PRO A 235 26.10 3.95 1.78
CA PRO A 235 25.57 2.83 2.56
C PRO A 235 24.63 1.96 1.71
N GLN A 236 24.70 0.62 1.89
CA GLN A 236 23.85 -0.34 1.18
C GLN A 236 24.03 -0.35 -0.36
N MET A 237 25.21 0.03 -0.87
CA MET A 237 25.48 0.06 -2.31
C MET A 237 25.29 -1.29 -2.98
N ILE A 238 25.69 -2.39 -2.34
CA ILE A 238 25.52 -3.77 -2.85
C ILE A 238 24.03 -4.10 -2.97
N SER A 239 23.25 -3.82 -1.93
CA SER A 239 21.80 -4.08 -1.92
C SER A 239 21.08 -3.30 -3.03
N LEU A 240 21.47 -2.05 -3.25
CA LEU A 240 20.93 -1.23 -4.33
C LEU A 240 21.36 -1.78 -5.71
N GLY A 241 22.62 -2.20 -5.86
CA GLY A 241 23.13 -2.81 -7.09
C GLY A 241 22.40 -4.10 -7.46
N LEU A 242 22.15 -4.98 -6.49
CA LEU A 242 21.37 -6.21 -6.69
C LEU A 242 19.93 -5.90 -7.08
N THR A 243 19.30 -4.93 -6.43
CA THR A 243 17.95 -4.49 -6.79
C THR A 243 17.91 -3.92 -8.20
N GLY A 244 18.90 -3.10 -8.57
CA GLY A 244 19.04 -2.57 -9.92
C GLY A 244 19.21 -3.64 -10.98
N LEU A 245 20.00 -4.69 -10.70
CA LEU A 245 20.16 -5.87 -11.56
C LEU A 245 18.83 -6.60 -11.76
N MET A 246 18.08 -6.86 -10.68
CA MET A 246 16.78 -7.52 -10.77
C MET A 246 15.78 -6.65 -11.55
N TYR A 247 15.75 -5.36 -11.31
CA TYR A 247 14.92 -4.42 -12.08
C TYR A 247 15.25 -4.42 -13.57
N TRP A 248 16.54 -4.46 -13.92
CA TRP A 248 16.97 -4.54 -15.32
C TRP A 248 16.52 -5.85 -15.99
N LEU A 249 16.59 -6.98 -15.28
CA LEU A 249 16.09 -8.27 -15.76
C LEU A 249 14.56 -8.25 -15.96
N ILE A 250 13.82 -7.62 -15.06
CA ILE A 250 12.37 -7.42 -15.20
C ILE A 250 12.05 -6.60 -16.46
N LYS A 251 12.78 -5.52 -16.69
CA LYS A 251 12.63 -4.71 -17.92
C LYS A 251 12.90 -5.50 -19.20
N LYS A 252 13.72 -6.54 -19.13
CA LYS A 252 13.96 -7.48 -20.24
C LYS A 252 12.89 -8.58 -20.36
N ASN A 253 11.76 -8.45 -19.65
CA ASN A 253 10.67 -9.42 -19.62
C ASN A 253 11.10 -10.84 -19.20
N VAL A 254 12.12 -10.97 -18.35
CA VAL A 254 12.47 -12.24 -17.73
C VAL A 254 11.34 -12.65 -16.80
N ASN A 255 10.85 -13.88 -16.96
CA ASN A 255 9.76 -14.43 -16.15
C ASN A 255 10.14 -14.43 -14.66
N THR A 256 9.19 -14.07 -13.79
CA THR A 256 9.38 -13.99 -12.33
C THR A 256 9.92 -15.29 -11.73
N GLY A 257 9.51 -16.45 -12.24
CA GLY A 257 10.03 -17.75 -11.80
C GLY A 257 11.54 -17.87 -12.04
N TRP A 258 12.04 -17.45 -13.20
CA TRP A 258 13.46 -17.42 -13.49
C TRP A 258 14.21 -16.39 -12.65
N LEU A 259 13.60 -15.24 -12.34
CA LEU A 259 14.19 -14.25 -11.41
C LEU A 259 14.42 -14.83 -10.02
N LEU A 260 13.47 -15.61 -9.51
CA LEU A 260 13.61 -16.31 -8.22
C LEU A 260 14.75 -17.34 -8.28
N VAL A 261 14.83 -18.13 -9.34
CA VAL A 261 15.92 -19.10 -9.53
C VAL A 261 17.28 -18.39 -9.60
N ILE A 262 17.39 -17.30 -10.37
CA ILE A 262 18.62 -16.50 -10.49
C ILE A 262 19.01 -15.93 -9.13
N ALA A 263 18.06 -15.40 -8.35
CA ALA A 263 18.34 -14.85 -7.03
C ALA A 263 18.84 -15.92 -6.06
N ILE A 264 18.19 -17.09 -6.01
CA ILE A 264 18.56 -18.17 -5.10
C ILE A 264 19.89 -18.80 -5.52
N VAL A 265 20.01 -19.25 -6.76
CA VAL A 265 21.21 -19.93 -7.25
C VAL A 265 22.40 -18.95 -7.31
N GLY A 266 22.16 -17.73 -7.78
CA GLY A 266 23.17 -16.67 -7.80
C GLY A 266 23.66 -16.30 -6.41
N GLY A 267 22.74 -16.13 -5.44
CA GLY A 267 23.08 -15.86 -4.05
C GLY A 267 23.94 -16.98 -3.43
N ILE A 268 23.53 -18.24 -3.60
CA ILE A 268 24.31 -19.40 -3.11
C ILE A 268 25.70 -19.46 -3.80
N ALA A 269 25.76 -19.26 -5.11
CA ALA A 269 27.03 -19.32 -5.84
C ALA A 269 27.99 -18.19 -5.42
N LEU A 270 27.48 -16.96 -5.25
CA LEU A 270 28.28 -15.82 -4.82
C LEU A 270 28.74 -15.93 -3.37
N SER A 271 27.89 -16.50 -2.49
CA SER A 271 28.25 -16.79 -1.11
C SER A 271 29.30 -17.91 -1.06
N ALA A 272 29.13 -18.99 -1.80
CA ALA A 272 30.11 -20.08 -1.88
C ALA A 272 31.47 -19.63 -2.45
N ALA A 273 31.46 -18.64 -3.36
CA ALA A 273 32.66 -18.01 -3.89
C ALA A 273 33.31 -16.99 -2.94
N GLY A 274 32.70 -16.71 -1.77
CA GLY A 274 33.20 -15.71 -0.81
C GLY A 274 33.06 -14.26 -1.30
N ILE A 275 32.16 -13.99 -2.25
CA ILE A 275 31.95 -12.65 -2.82
C ILE A 275 30.85 -11.91 -2.06
N LEU A 276 29.78 -12.62 -1.64
CA LEU A 276 28.66 -12.08 -0.86
C LEU A 276 28.47 -12.88 0.44
N ALA A 277 28.00 -12.19 1.46
CA ALA A 277 27.62 -12.75 2.76
C ALA A 277 26.23 -12.27 3.16
#